data_5bcea2c8761fb6be25b7d806c733a4cf
#
_entry.id   5bcea2c8761fb6be25b7d806c733a4cf
#
_cell.length_a   1.000
_cell.length_b   1.000
_cell.length_c   1.000
_cell.angle_alpha   90.00
_cell.angle_beta   90.00
_cell.angle_gamma   90.00
#
_symmetry.space_group_name_H-M   'P 1'
#
loop_
_entity.id
_entity.type
_entity.pdbx_description
1 polymer ?
#
loop_
_entity_poly.entity_id
_entity_poly.type
_entity_poly.pdbx_seq_one_letter_code
_entity_poly.pdbx_strand_id
1 'polypeptide(L)'
;EEANYLNRYRISLTATTPSMGGAGTYRFGGHAAVIYMSIRKAGGGGDFMRTQRVRTVLSTLADQCREISYEDARALVDNVMENSTLTNMNLDEMVQAMDYAYGLRGCTVEELRIPIDGAATPINYASMAVQEIDWPACRAAMENYLQSSFLVLDDEE
;
A
#
# COMPACT_ATOMS: atom_id res chain seq x y z
N GLU A 1 -11.62 -10.46 -14.09
CA GLU A 1 -11.37 -11.56 -13.13
C GLU A 1 -11.45 -11.09 -11.68
N GLU A 2 -10.78 -9.97 -11.32
CA GLU A 2 -10.77 -9.40 -9.95
C GLU A 2 -12.17 -9.06 -9.45
N ALA A 3 -13.00 -8.43 -10.28
CA ALA A 3 -14.40 -8.13 -9.92
C ALA A 3 -15.19 -9.41 -9.59
N ASN A 4 -14.99 -10.47 -10.37
CA ASN A 4 -15.61 -11.77 -10.11
C ASN A 4 -15.09 -12.41 -8.81
N TYR A 5 -13.80 -12.26 -8.52
CA TYR A 5 -13.21 -12.73 -7.28
C TYR A 5 -13.83 -12.01 -6.08
N LEU A 6 -13.88 -10.68 -6.11
CA LEU A 6 -14.48 -9.87 -5.05
C LEU A 6 -15.97 -10.13 -4.87
N ASN A 7 -16.71 -10.29 -5.96
CA ASN A 7 -18.13 -10.61 -5.92
C ASN A 7 -18.41 -11.97 -5.24
N ARG A 8 -17.53 -12.97 -5.34
CA ARG A 8 -17.65 -14.25 -4.61
C ARG A 8 -17.57 -14.09 -3.10
N TYR A 9 -16.80 -13.12 -2.62
CA TYR A 9 -16.66 -12.82 -1.19
C TYR A 9 -17.63 -11.76 -0.69
N ARG A 10 -18.55 -11.32 -1.55
CA ARG A 10 -19.52 -10.25 -1.24
C ARG A 10 -20.40 -10.55 -0.03
N ILE A 11 -20.68 -11.81 0.27
CA ILE A 11 -21.47 -12.21 1.46
C ILE A 11 -20.74 -11.85 2.76
N SER A 12 -19.42 -11.84 2.75
CA SER A 12 -18.58 -11.39 3.88
C SER A 12 -18.23 -9.89 3.80
N LEU A 13 -18.56 -9.22 2.70
CA LEU A 13 -18.40 -7.78 2.56
C LEU A 13 -19.61 -7.10 3.17
N THR A 14 -19.40 -6.00 3.88
CA THR A 14 -20.51 -5.21 4.44
C THR A 14 -21.49 -4.82 3.34
N ALA A 15 -22.77 -4.61 3.68
CA ALA A 15 -23.82 -4.23 2.74
C ALA A 15 -23.50 -2.97 1.90
N THR A 16 -22.48 -2.20 2.30
CA THR A 16 -22.01 -1.00 1.61
C THR A 16 -21.09 -1.27 0.43
N THR A 17 -20.59 -2.52 0.26
CA THR A 17 -19.71 -2.84 -0.88
C THR A 17 -20.58 -3.11 -2.12
N PRO A 18 -20.45 -2.31 -3.19
CA PRO A 18 -21.26 -2.46 -4.39
C PRO A 18 -20.89 -3.75 -5.14
N SER A 19 -21.85 -4.29 -5.89
CA SER A 19 -21.57 -5.34 -6.87
C SER A 19 -20.77 -4.75 -8.03
N MET A 20 -19.64 -5.38 -8.36
CA MET A 20 -18.77 -4.92 -9.42
C MET A 20 -19.13 -5.61 -10.74
N GLY A 21 -19.52 -4.81 -11.73
CA GLY A 21 -19.86 -5.31 -13.08
C GLY A 21 -18.67 -5.45 -14.03
N GLY A 22 -17.51 -4.88 -13.66
CA GLY A 22 -16.33 -4.89 -14.52
C GLY A 22 -15.20 -4.02 -13.99
N ALA A 23 -14.32 -3.58 -14.86
CA ALA A 23 -13.27 -2.61 -14.51
C ALA A 23 -13.89 -1.24 -14.21
N GLY A 24 -13.40 -0.56 -13.19
CA GLY A 24 -13.89 0.75 -12.78
C GLY A 24 -13.35 1.18 -11.43
N THR A 25 -13.74 2.37 -11.01
CA THR A 25 -13.43 2.89 -9.67
C THR A 25 -14.56 2.52 -8.70
N TYR A 26 -14.21 1.90 -7.60
CA TYR A 26 -15.16 1.45 -6.58
C TYR A 26 -14.76 1.94 -5.21
N ARG A 27 -15.74 2.30 -4.40
CA ARG A 27 -15.51 2.62 -2.99
C ARG A 27 -15.57 1.34 -2.16
N PHE A 28 -14.47 1.01 -1.50
CA PHE A 28 -14.37 -0.14 -0.61
C PHE A 28 -14.43 0.29 0.86
N GLY A 29 -15.11 -0.50 1.68
CA GLY A 29 -14.86 -0.50 3.11
C GLY A 29 -13.59 -1.28 3.44
N GLY A 30 -13.08 -1.17 4.67
CA GLY A 30 -11.80 -1.77 5.07
C GLY A 30 -11.71 -3.28 4.80
N HIS A 31 -12.77 -4.04 5.06
CA HIS A 31 -12.81 -5.49 4.79
C HIS A 31 -12.65 -5.80 3.29
N ALA A 32 -13.33 -5.05 2.42
CA ALA A 32 -13.22 -5.22 0.97
C ALA A 32 -11.83 -4.86 0.45
N ALA A 33 -11.22 -3.82 1.00
CA ALA A 33 -9.85 -3.42 0.67
C ALA A 33 -8.84 -4.52 1.05
N VAL A 34 -8.98 -5.14 2.23
CA VAL A 34 -8.12 -6.25 2.66
C VAL A 34 -8.26 -7.46 1.72
N ILE A 35 -9.49 -7.82 1.33
CA ILE A 35 -9.72 -8.91 0.36
C ILE A 35 -9.09 -8.55 -0.99
N TYR A 36 -9.25 -7.33 -1.47
CA TYR A 36 -8.62 -6.87 -2.72
C TYR A 36 -7.10 -6.98 -2.68
N MET A 37 -6.47 -6.51 -1.60
CA MET A 37 -5.03 -6.64 -1.39
C MET A 37 -4.55 -8.10 -1.35
N SER A 38 -5.38 -9.04 -0.91
CA SER A 38 -5.03 -10.46 -0.78
C SER A 38 -5.15 -11.27 -2.07
N ILE A 39 -5.70 -10.73 -3.15
CA ILE A 39 -5.89 -11.44 -4.43
C ILE A 39 -4.52 -11.84 -5.02
N ARG A 40 -4.32 -13.14 -5.25
CA ARG A 40 -3.10 -13.69 -5.87
C ARG A 40 -3.34 -14.36 -7.22
N LYS A 41 -4.51 -14.98 -7.41
CA LYS A 41 -4.79 -15.87 -8.55
C LYS A 41 -5.65 -15.23 -9.64
N ALA A 42 -6.43 -14.21 -9.29
CA ALA A 42 -7.26 -13.51 -10.26
C ALA A 42 -6.46 -12.39 -10.93
N GLY A 43 -6.63 -12.19 -12.24
CA GLY A 43 -5.97 -11.13 -13.00
C GLY A 43 -4.54 -11.43 -13.46
N GLY A 44 -4.01 -12.63 -13.20
CA GLY A 44 -2.63 -13.00 -13.55
C GLY A 44 -1.56 -12.29 -12.69
N GLY A 45 -0.29 -12.44 -13.06
CA GLY A 45 0.84 -11.71 -12.44
C GLY A 45 1.22 -12.11 -11.00
N GLY A 46 0.49 -13.05 -10.39
CA GLY A 46 0.87 -13.65 -9.11
C GLY A 46 1.13 -12.64 -7.99
N ASP A 47 2.29 -12.77 -7.36
CA ASP A 47 2.68 -11.94 -6.21
C ASP A 47 3.00 -10.49 -6.57
N PHE A 48 3.50 -10.24 -7.77
CA PHE A 48 3.72 -8.88 -8.27
C PHE A 48 2.42 -8.07 -8.33
N MET A 49 1.35 -8.67 -8.86
CA MET A 49 0.05 -8.00 -8.93
C MET A 49 -0.57 -7.81 -7.54
N ARG A 50 -0.32 -8.74 -6.61
CA ARG A 50 -0.73 -8.55 -5.21
C ARG A 50 -0.04 -7.33 -4.60
N THR A 51 1.27 -7.21 -4.76
CA THR A 51 2.04 -6.06 -4.27
C THR A 51 1.56 -4.75 -4.92
N GLN A 52 1.24 -4.77 -6.20
CA GLN A 52 0.66 -3.59 -6.88
C GLN A 52 -0.68 -3.18 -6.26
N ARG A 53 -1.57 -4.15 -5.95
CA ARG A 53 -2.87 -3.84 -5.30
C ARG A 53 -2.68 -3.25 -3.89
N VAL A 54 -1.71 -3.78 -3.12
CA VAL A 54 -1.37 -3.22 -1.81
C VAL A 54 -0.93 -1.76 -1.95
N ARG A 55 -0.03 -1.46 -2.90
CA ARG A 55 0.42 -0.08 -3.14
C ARG A 55 -0.72 0.83 -3.56
N THR A 56 -1.59 0.37 -4.49
CA THR A 56 -2.78 1.13 -4.90
C THR A 56 -3.68 1.50 -3.72
N VAL A 57 -3.92 0.57 -2.80
CA VAL A 57 -4.71 0.85 -1.60
C VAL A 57 -4.00 1.84 -0.69
N LEU A 58 -2.70 1.66 -0.44
CA LEU A 58 -1.93 2.54 0.44
C LEU A 58 -1.81 3.96 -0.13
N SER A 59 -1.54 4.13 -1.44
CA SER A 59 -1.50 5.45 -2.06
C SER A 59 -2.86 6.14 -2.02
N THR A 60 -3.96 5.39 -2.26
CA THR A 60 -5.31 5.93 -2.14
C THR A 60 -5.63 6.38 -0.71
N LEU A 61 -5.19 5.63 0.30
CA LEU A 61 -5.34 6.03 1.70
C LEU A 61 -4.50 7.27 2.02
N ALA A 62 -3.27 7.34 1.55
CA ALA A 62 -2.41 8.51 1.73
C ALA A 62 -3.04 9.76 1.11
N ASP A 63 -3.62 9.66 -0.09
CA ASP A 63 -4.34 10.77 -0.74
C ASP A 63 -5.57 11.19 0.06
N GLN A 64 -6.33 10.26 0.64
CA GLN A 64 -7.45 10.59 1.52
C GLN A 64 -6.99 11.28 2.81
N CYS A 65 -5.84 10.87 3.36
CA CYS A 65 -5.28 11.48 4.56
C CYS A 65 -4.82 12.95 4.36
N ARG A 66 -4.64 13.40 3.11
CA ARG A 66 -4.32 14.83 2.83
C ARG A 66 -5.42 15.77 3.28
N GLU A 67 -6.67 15.34 3.17
CA GLU A 67 -7.86 16.14 3.48
C GLU A 67 -8.39 15.87 4.90
N ILE A 68 -7.75 14.97 5.67
CA ILE A 68 -8.23 14.62 7.01
C ILE A 68 -8.03 15.79 7.98
N SER A 69 -9.03 16.06 8.82
CA SER A 69 -8.87 17.02 9.92
C SER A 69 -7.96 16.46 11.01
N TYR A 70 -7.35 17.35 11.80
CA TYR A 70 -6.54 16.89 12.95
C TYR A 70 -7.39 16.11 13.97
N GLU A 71 -8.64 16.53 14.18
CA GLU A 71 -9.58 15.86 15.09
C GLU A 71 -9.91 14.45 14.60
N ASP A 72 -10.17 14.27 13.31
CA ASP A 72 -10.42 12.94 12.74
C ASP A 72 -9.18 12.05 12.77
N ALA A 73 -8.00 12.61 12.53
CA ALA A 73 -6.72 11.89 12.65
C ALA A 73 -6.51 11.40 14.09
N ARG A 74 -6.82 12.24 15.08
CA ARG A 74 -6.74 11.87 16.49
C ARG A 74 -7.75 10.79 16.85
N ALA A 75 -9.00 10.90 16.39
CA ALA A 75 -10.03 9.90 16.61
C ALA A 75 -9.65 8.54 15.98
N LEU A 76 -8.94 8.56 14.83
CA LEU A 76 -8.39 7.34 14.22
C LEU A 76 -7.37 6.66 15.15
N VAL A 77 -6.45 7.40 15.76
CA VAL A 77 -5.47 6.86 16.73
C VAL A 77 -6.18 6.24 17.92
N ASP A 78 -7.14 6.95 18.51
CA ASP A 78 -7.90 6.45 19.65
C ASP A 78 -8.63 5.14 19.30
N ASN A 79 -9.26 5.08 18.11
CA ASN A 79 -9.92 3.87 17.62
C ASN A 79 -8.94 2.70 17.40
N VAL A 80 -7.76 2.96 16.84
CA VAL A 80 -6.71 1.94 16.66
C VAL A 80 -6.25 1.41 18.00
N MET A 81 -6.02 2.28 18.98
CA MET A 81 -5.59 1.88 20.32
C MET A 81 -6.64 1.03 21.04
N GLU A 82 -7.92 1.38 20.91
CA GLU A 82 -9.01 0.61 21.53
C GLU A 82 -9.21 -0.77 20.90
N ASN A 83 -8.98 -0.90 19.59
CA ASN A 83 -9.27 -2.11 18.83
C ASN A 83 -8.02 -2.95 18.47
N SER A 84 -6.82 -2.44 18.73
CA SER A 84 -5.57 -3.16 18.45
C SER A 84 -5.05 -3.83 19.72
N THR A 85 -4.89 -5.14 19.65
CA THR A 85 -4.43 -5.95 20.80
C THR A 85 -2.91 -6.18 20.81
N LEU A 86 -2.19 -5.81 19.77
CA LEU A 86 -0.77 -6.11 19.59
C LEU A 86 0.00 -4.90 19.04
N THR A 87 0.33 -3.97 19.93
CA THR A 87 1.31 -2.93 19.67
C THR A 87 2.22 -2.77 20.88
N ASN A 88 3.49 -2.46 20.65
CA ASN A 88 4.44 -2.07 21.68
C ASN A 88 4.49 -0.55 21.87
N MET A 89 3.70 0.21 21.12
CA MET A 89 3.57 1.65 21.27
C MET A 89 2.51 1.99 22.32
N ASN A 90 2.81 2.93 23.20
CA ASN A 90 1.81 3.53 24.08
C ASN A 90 1.03 4.65 23.38
N LEU A 91 0.01 5.20 24.03
CA LEU A 91 -0.83 6.23 23.43
C LEU A 91 -0.04 7.50 23.07
N ASP A 92 0.88 7.92 23.94
CA ASP A 92 1.68 9.15 23.69
C ASP A 92 2.59 8.98 22.47
N GLU A 93 3.20 7.80 22.31
CA GLU A 93 4.01 7.47 21.13
C GLU A 93 3.16 7.42 19.86
N MET A 94 1.95 6.87 19.91
CA MET A 94 1.02 6.84 18.79
C MET A 94 0.56 8.24 18.38
N VAL A 95 0.25 9.10 19.36
CA VAL A 95 -0.12 10.51 19.10
C VAL A 95 1.04 11.27 18.49
N GLN A 96 2.26 11.08 19.01
CA GLN A 96 3.45 11.71 18.45
C GLN A 96 3.71 11.26 17.01
N ALA A 97 3.57 9.96 16.73
CA ALA A 97 3.68 9.43 15.37
C ALA A 97 2.61 10.02 14.42
N MET A 98 1.37 10.16 14.93
CA MET A 98 0.29 10.83 14.20
C MET A 98 0.64 12.30 13.92
N ASP A 99 1.17 13.04 14.89
CA ASP A 99 1.53 14.45 14.71
C ASP A 99 2.58 14.63 13.60
N TYR A 100 3.59 13.76 13.56
CA TYR A 100 4.56 13.74 12.47
C TYR A 100 3.90 13.42 11.12
N ALA A 101 3.10 12.36 11.05
CA ALA A 101 2.40 11.97 9.83
C ALA A 101 1.44 13.05 9.34
N TYR A 102 0.74 13.71 10.26
CA TYR A 102 -0.16 14.82 9.95
C TYR A 102 0.61 16.02 9.40
N GLY A 103 1.79 16.32 9.92
CA GLY A 103 2.68 17.37 9.38
C GLY A 103 3.11 17.08 7.92
N LEU A 104 3.29 15.81 7.57
CA LEU A 104 3.70 15.36 6.23
C LEU A 104 2.54 15.19 5.24
N ARG A 105 1.28 15.42 5.62
CA ARG A 105 0.10 15.15 4.75
C ARG A 105 0.10 15.92 3.43
N GLY A 106 0.78 17.07 3.38
CA GLY A 106 0.93 17.88 2.17
C GLY A 106 2.06 17.44 1.24
N CYS A 107 2.93 16.54 1.69
CA CYS A 107 4.06 16.07 0.91
C CYS A 107 3.62 15.15 -0.23
N THR A 108 4.37 15.17 -1.32
CA THR A 108 4.20 14.19 -2.40
C THR A 108 4.73 12.85 -1.93
N VAL A 109 3.95 11.79 -2.15
CA VAL A 109 4.37 10.42 -1.88
C VAL A 109 4.87 9.82 -3.18
N GLU A 110 6.14 9.49 -3.24
CA GLU A 110 6.75 8.76 -4.34
C GLU A 110 7.06 7.33 -3.93
N GLU A 111 7.07 6.42 -4.90
CA GLU A 111 7.36 5.02 -4.63
C GLU A 111 8.39 4.45 -5.62
N LEU A 112 9.31 3.66 -5.11
CA LEU A 112 10.19 2.83 -5.92
C LEU A 112 9.95 1.36 -5.60
N ARG A 113 9.64 0.56 -6.62
CA ARG A 113 9.50 -0.88 -6.46
C ARG A 113 10.85 -1.58 -6.65
N ILE A 114 11.22 -2.44 -5.70
CA ILE A 114 12.35 -3.36 -5.81
C ILE A 114 11.81 -4.80 -5.72
N PRO A 115 12.15 -5.71 -6.65
CA PRO A 115 12.96 -5.49 -7.86
C PRO A 115 12.29 -4.56 -8.86
N ILE A 116 13.11 -3.79 -9.59
CA ILE A 116 12.63 -2.97 -10.72
C ILE A 116 12.16 -3.86 -11.86
N ASP A 117 11.40 -3.31 -12.80
CA ASP A 117 10.91 -4.06 -13.95
C ASP A 117 12.07 -4.63 -14.77
N GLY A 118 11.97 -5.92 -15.07
CA GLY A 118 13.00 -6.67 -15.80
C GLY A 118 14.15 -7.20 -14.96
N ALA A 119 14.28 -6.80 -13.67
CA ALA A 119 15.35 -7.27 -12.78
C ALA A 119 14.98 -8.52 -11.97
N ALA A 120 13.87 -9.18 -12.28
CA ALA A 120 13.46 -10.44 -11.65
C ALA A 120 13.13 -11.49 -12.71
N THR A 121 13.84 -12.61 -12.68
CA THR A 121 13.63 -13.74 -13.61
C THR A 121 13.11 -14.94 -12.83
N PRO A 122 11.94 -15.52 -13.19
CA PRO A 122 11.45 -16.72 -12.54
C PRO A 122 12.34 -17.92 -12.89
N ILE A 123 12.83 -18.61 -11.88
CA ILE A 123 13.64 -19.83 -12.01
C ILE A 123 13.11 -20.94 -11.09
N ASN A 124 13.50 -22.18 -11.39
CA ASN A 124 13.29 -23.31 -10.50
C ASN A 124 14.59 -23.65 -9.77
N TYR A 125 14.59 -23.55 -8.46
CA TYR A 125 15.69 -23.94 -7.61
C TYR A 125 15.24 -24.97 -6.58
N ALA A 126 15.88 -26.13 -6.55
CA ALA A 126 15.54 -27.25 -5.64
C ALA A 126 14.03 -27.59 -5.65
N SER A 127 13.40 -27.65 -6.83
CA SER A 127 11.98 -27.90 -7.03
C SER A 127 11.03 -26.79 -6.51
N MET A 128 11.56 -25.64 -6.17
CA MET A 128 10.79 -24.46 -5.76
C MET A 128 10.82 -23.40 -6.86
N ALA A 129 9.69 -22.79 -7.13
CA ALA A 129 9.60 -21.62 -7.99
C ALA A 129 10.09 -20.40 -7.20
N VAL A 130 11.22 -19.84 -7.62
CA VAL A 130 11.85 -18.66 -6.98
C VAL A 130 12.12 -17.58 -8.03
N GLN A 131 12.52 -16.40 -7.59
CA GLN A 131 12.95 -15.31 -8.45
C GLN A 131 14.46 -15.11 -8.31
N GLU A 132 15.17 -15.14 -9.43
CA GLU A 132 16.54 -14.65 -9.50
C GLU A 132 16.52 -13.14 -9.69
N ILE A 133 17.21 -12.40 -8.82
CA ILE A 133 17.16 -10.95 -8.78
C ILE A 133 18.49 -10.36 -9.25
N ASP A 134 18.44 -9.42 -10.19
CA ASP A 134 19.57 -8.56 -10.54
C ASP A 134 19.74 -7.48 -9.48
N TRP A 135 20.46 -7.82 -8.42
CA TRP A 135 20.74 -6.91 -7.31
C TRP A 135 21.59 -5.69 -7.70
N PRO A 136 22.60 -5.79 -8.59
CA PRO A 136 23.30 -4.62 -9.10
C PRO A 136 22.38 -3.60 -9.76
N ALA A 137 21.49 -4.02 -10.64
CA ALA A 137 20.52 -3.15 -11.28
C ALA A 137 19.53 -2.51 -10.28
N CYS A 138 19.03 -3.30 -9.32
CA CYS A 138 18.16 -2.82 -8.25
C CYS A 138 18.84 -1.77 -7.36
N ARG A 139 20.10 -1.99 -7.01
CA ARG A 139 20.89 -1.04 -6.21
C ARG A 139 21.13 0.27 -6.94
N ALA A 140 21.53 0.20 -8.21
CA ALA A 140 21.72 1.40 -9.04
C ALA A 140 20.43 2.23 -9.16
N ALA A 141 19.29 1.56 -9.35
CA ALA A 141 17.99 2.24 -9.41
C ALA A 141 17.65 2.93 -8.08
N MET A 142 17.93 2.29 -6.95
CA MET A 142 17.69 2.88 -5.62
C MET A 142 18.61 4.07 -5.35
N GLU A 143 19.89 3.97 -5.70
CA GLU A 143 20.84 5.08 -5.56
C GLU A 143 20.43 6.28 -6.40
N ASN A 144 20.05 6.07 -7.66
CA ASN A 144 19.56 7.13 -8.54
C ASN A 144 18.28 7.79 -7.98
N TYR A 145 17.35 6.99 -7.48
CA TYR A 145 16.10 7.49 -6.89
C TYR A 145 16.36 8.36 -5.67
N LEU A 146 17.21 7.91 -4.75
CA LEU A 146 17.58 8.67 -3.56
C LEU A 146 18.32 9.97 -3.92
N GLN A 147 19.26 9.92 -4.86
CA GLN A 147 19.99 11.12 -5.29
C GLN A 147 19.07 12.16 -5.94
N SER A 148 18.13 11.74 -6.80
CA SER A 148 17.17 12.66 -7.43
C SER A 148 16.23 13.30 -6.40
N SER A 149 15.85 12.59 -5.36
CA SER A 149 14.97 13.09 -4.30
C SER A 149 15.69 14.08 -3.36
N PHE A 150 17.00 13.94 -3.16
CA PHE A 150 17.79 14.86 -2.32
C PHE A 150 18.21 16.14 -3.04
N LEU A 151 18.35 16.11 -4.37
CA LEU A 151 18.76 17.30 -5.15
C LEU A 151 17.68 18.40 -5.22
N VAL A 152 16.43 18.06 -4.90
CA VAL A 152 15.30 19.04 -4.89
C VAL A 152 15.25 19.86 -3.61
N LEU A 153 16.01 19.49 -2.57
CA LEU A 153 16.01 20.21 -1.28
C LEU A 153 17.05 21.33 -1.18
N ASP A 154 18.00 21.40 -2.13
CA ASP A 154 19.09 22.39 -2.10
C ASP A 154 18.82 23.68 -2.92
N ASP A 155 17.68 23.80 -3.61
CA ASP A 155 17.36 24.93 -4.49
C ASP A 155 16.41 25.99 -3.86
N GLU A 156 16.13 25.93 -2.55
CA GLU A 156 15.38 26.97 -1.83
C GLU A 156 16.26 27.65 -0.77
N GLU A 157 17.21 28.50 -1.20
CA GLU A 157 17.76 29.62 -0.44
C GLU A 157 17.40 30.95 -1.09
#